data_f638468308980b156af7bbfc2a86450e
#
_entry.id   f638468308980b156af7bbfc2a86450e
#
_cell.length_a   1.000
_cell.length_b   1.000
_cell.length_c   1.000
_cell.angle_alpha   90.00
_cell.angle_beta   90.00
_cell.angle_gamma   90.00
#
_symmetry.space_group_name_H-M   'P 1'
#
loop_
_entity.id
_entity.type
_entity.pdbx_description
1 polymer ?
#
loop_
_entity_poly.entity_id
_entity_poly.type
_entity_poly.pdbx_seq_one_letter_code
_entity_poly.pdbx_strand_id
1 'polypeptide(L)'
;DSSRRAIRPFEATWLGLALPAMVGTESNGVLHVNVPGRVRIIQGMRYDFPWTFAGKTPGMQLPSVVTPDTPGGRDLRISDGNKRQPGKGLMTMNTTIGTPTGTFDVILSTRAGMGMNDEVVYAPAITVDVVQGYDVGSPKQDGLKLFGIIRREDGFSAPVTITPEALPLGVTCPPVEVAENGTQYAIECQASKEAPAGEHVILLNAASILPQGEKGKVPYKIAPVEAKLRIGK
;
A
#
# COMPACT_ATOMS: atom_id res chain seq x y z
N ASP A 1 38.97 14.44 19.04
CA ASP A 1 38.62 13.03 19.22
C ASP A 1 37.59 12.63 18.16
N SER A 2 38.05 11.89 17.15
CA SER A 2 37.42 11.77 15.84
C SER A 2 36.68 10.45 15.62
N SER A 3 36.10 9.87 16.67
CA SER A 3 35.51 8.54 16.59
C SER A 3 33.97 8.47 16.44
N ARG A 4 33.32 9.61 16.16
CA ARG A 4 31.89 9.61 15.87
C ARG A 4 31.62 9.49 14.37
N ARG A 5 31.96 8.37 13.77
CA ARG A 5 31.36 8.00 12.47
C ARG A 5 29.92 7.54 12.72
N ALA A 6 28.97 8.38 12.38
CA ALA A 6 27.60 7.91 12.18
C ALA A 6 27.64 6.83 11.09
N ILE A 7 27.28 5.62 11.42
CA ILE A 7 27.11 4.54 10.44
C ILE A 7 26.01 5.00 9.49
N ARG A 8 26.36 5.18 8.23
CA ARG A 8 25.38 5.58 7.22
C ARG A 8 24.42 4.41 7.01
N PRO A 9 23.09 4.63 6.97
CA PRO A 9 22.11 3.55 6.88
C PRO A 9 22.33 2.58 5.72
N PHE A 10 22.96 2.99 4.63
CA PHE A 10 23.21 2.15 3.47
C PHE A 10 24.45 1.25 3.59
N GLU A 11 25.28 1.41 4.61
CA GLU A 11 26.41 0.51 4.86
C GLU A 11 25.99 -0.80 5.58
N ALA A 12 24.73 -0.89 6.02
CA ALA A 12 24.18 -2.00 6.77
C ALA A 12 23.12 -2.84 6.01
N THR A 13 22.96 -2.63 4.70
CA THR A 13 21.94 -3.32 3.87
C THR A 13 22.06 -4.84 3.86
N TRP A 14 23.21 -5.41 4.21
CA TRP A 14 23.44 -6.85 4.30
C TRP A 14 23.12 -7.45 5.68
N LEU A 15 22.81 -6.62 6.68
CA LEU A 15 22.51 -7.10 8.05
C LEU A 15 21.02 -7.40 8.29
N GLY A 16 20.15 -7.20 7.31
CA GLY A 16 18.74 -7.61 7.34
C GLY A 16 17.86 -6.99 8.43
N LEU A 17 18.46 -6.33 9.41
CA LEU A 17 17.81 -5.61 10.50
C LEU A 17 18.79 -4.58 11.04
N ALA A 18 18.93 -3.44 10.38
CA ALA A 18 19.62 -2.30 10.98
C ALA A 18 18.72 -1.70 12.06
N LEU A 19 18.81 -2.23 13.27
CA LEU A 19 18.43 -1.45 14.43
C LEU A 19 19.47 -0.32 14.54
N PRO A 20 19.09 0.95 14.45
CA PRO A 20 20.00 2.02 14.77
C PRO A 20 20.38 1.89 16.24
N ALA A 21 21.55 1.29 16.49
CA ALA A 21 22.12 1.29 17.82
C ALA A 21 22.60 2.70 18.11
N MET A 22 21.84 3.45 18.88
CA MET A 22 22.34 4.70 19.47
C MET A 22 23.37 4.34 20.56
N VAL A 23 24.62 4.53 20.24
CA VAL A 23 25.69 4.56 21.25
C VAL A 23 25.94 6.03 21.59
N GLY A 24 25.18 6.57 22.52
CA GLY A 24 25.33 7.93 23.00
C GLY A 24 24.98 8.03 24.48
N THR A 25 25.74 8.79 25.24
CA THR A 25 25.62 8.87 26.69
C THR A 25 24.48 9.74 27.20
N GLU A 26 23.92 10.63 26.37
CA GLU A 26 22.72 11.41 26.70
C GLU A 26 22.01 11.82 25.40
N SER A 27 20.77 11.38 25.23
CA SER A 27 19.90 11.84 24.13
C SER A 27 19.20 13.14 24.54
N ASN A 28 19.19 14.14 23.65
CA ASN A 28 18.42 15.38 23.84
C ASN A 28 16.90 15.14 23.86
N GLY A 29 16.46 13.93 23.58
CA GLY A 29 15.07 13.52 23.66
C GLY A 29 14.78 12.19 22.99
N VAL A 30 13.53 11.79 23.04
CA VAL A 30 13.04 10.54 22.45
C VAL A 30 11.89 10.86 21.47
N LEU A 31 12.02 10.36 20.25
CA LEU A 31 10.94 10.43 19.26
C LEU A 31 10.07 9.18 19.39
N HIS A 32 8.84 9.39 19.84
CA HIS A 32 7.82 8.35 19.88
C HIS A 32 6.90 8.47 18.68
N VAL A 33 6.76 7.39 17.97
CA VAL A 33 5.77 7.25 16.89
C VAL A 33 4.72 6.28 17.38
N ASN A 34 3.52 6.79 17.59
CA ASN A 34 2.42 5.98 18.12
C ASN A 34 1.72 5.23 16.97
N VAL A 35 2.38 4.18 16.53
CA VAL A 35 1.85 3.22 15.54
C VAL A 35 1.99 1.82 16.11
N PRO A 36 1.16 0.88 15.67
CA PRO A 36 1.44 -0.54 15.85
C PRO A 36 2.83 -0.83 15.29
N GLY A 37 3.60 -1.71 15.89
CA GLY A 37 4.93 -2.11 15.37
C GLY A 37 4.87 -2.62 13.92
N ARG A 38 3.69 -2.96 13.44
CA ARG A 38 3.39 -3.32 12.06
C ARG A 38 2.13 -2.59 11.59
N VAL A 39 2.24 -1.89 10.47
CA VAL A 39 1.16 -1.12 9.83
C VAL A 39 0.82 -1.78 8.50
N ARG A 40 -0.46 -2.02 8.27
CA ARG A 40 -0.97 -2.53 7.00
C ARG A 40 -1.63 -1.38 6.23
N ILE A 41 -1.16 -1.11 5.03
CA ILE A 41 -1.66 -0.01 4.19
C ILE A 41 -2.03 -0.52 2.81
N ILE A 42 -3.22 -0.17 2.34
CA ILE A 42 -3.68 -0.51 1.01
C ILE A 42 -2.98 0.39 -0.01
N GLN A 43 -2.49 -0.23 -1.08
CA GLN A 43 -1.91 0.45 -2.23
C GLN A 43 -2.86 1.54 -2.77
N GLY A 44 -2.35 2.75 -2.93
CA GLY A 44 -3.13 3.92 -3.35
C GLY A 44 -3.89 4.62 -2.21
N MET A 45 -3.77 4.15 -0.98
CA MET A 45 -4.40 4.77 0.19
C MET A 45 -3.39 5.46 1.10
N ARG A 46 -3.91 6.10 2.14
CA ARG A 46 -3.11 6.78 3.16
C ARG A 46 -3.40 6.22 4.53
N TYR A 47 -2.40 6.32 5.42
CA TYR A 47 -2.50 5.98 6.81
C TYR A 47 -1.96 7.14 7.65
N ASP A 48 -2.80 7.68 8.55
CA ASP A 48 -2.44 8.77 9.44
C ASP A 48 -2.05 8.22 10.82
N PHE A 49 -0.95 8.71 11.39
CA PHE A 49 -0.49 8.30 12.70
C PHE A 49 0.08 9.46 13.51
N PRO A 50 -0.17 9.49 14.83
CA PRO A 50 0.37 10.52 15.71
C PRO A 50 1.83 10.23 16.06
N TRP A 51 2.59 11.30 16.31
CA TRP A 51 3.93 11.24 16.86
C TRP A 51 4.09 12.24 18.01
N THR A 52 5.01 11.94 18.90
CA THR A 52 5.39 12.82 20.00
C THR A 52 6.91 12.83 20.17
N PHE A 53 7.43 13.94 20.65
CA PHE A 53 8.82 14.07 21.03
C PHE A 53 8.91 14.46 22.51
N ALA A 54 9.56 13.63 23.29
CA ALA A 54 9.85 13.89 24.69
C ALA A 54 11.31 14.35 24.82
N GLY A 55 11.53 15.62 25.14
CA GLY A 55 12.86 16.19 25.27
C GLY A 55 12.84 17.71 25.17
N LYS A 56 14.03 18.31 25.04
CA LYS A 56 14.17 19.74 24.78
C LYS A 56 13.69 20.06 23.37
N THR A 57 12.61 20.80 23.25
CA THR A 57 11.94 21.13 21.99
C THR A 57 12.45 22.37 21.23
N PRO A 58 13.26 23.31 21.80
CA PRO A 58 13.78 24.42 21.01
C PRO A 58 14.57 23.89 19.81
N GLY A 59 14.24 24.37 18.63
CA GLY A 59 14.92 23.98 17.39
C GLY A 59 14.58 22.60 16.83
N MET A 60 13.60 21.86 17.37
CA MET A 60 13.19 20.57 16.82
C MET A 60 12.65 20.72 15.41
N GLN A 61 13.22 19.94 14.50
CA GLN A 61 12.72 19.80 13.14
C GLN A 61 11.62 18.72 13.11
N LEU A 62 10.79 18.79 12.06
CA LEU A 62 9.81 17.73 11.83
C LEU A 62 10.48 16.39 11.62
N PRO A 63 9.85 15.31 12.09
CA PRO A 63 10.27 13.99 11.73
C PRO A 63 10.30 13.82 10.20
N SER A 64 11.35 13.21 9.71
CA SER A 64 11.55 12.87 8.31
C SER A 64 11.89 11.38 8.17
N VAL A 65 11.62 10.83 7.00
CA VAL A 65 11.99 9.45 6.69
C VAL A 65 13.47 9.35 6.41
N VAL A 66 14.12 8.39 7.03
CA VAL A 66 15.56 8.10 6.86
C VAL A 66 15.77 6.80 6.11
N THR A 67 14.72 6.08 5.78
CA THR A 67 14.88 4.80 5.08
C THR A 67 15.57 5.01 3.74
N PRO A 68 16.63 4.22 3.49
CA PRO A 68 17.18 4.12 2.16
C PRO A 68 16.14 3.46 1.27
N ASP A 69 16.14 3.87 0.01
CA ASP A 69 15.46 3.29 -1.12
C ASP A 69 14.58 2.07 -0.82
N THR A 70 13.37 2.31 -0.30
CA THR A 70 12.32 1.32 -0.50
C THR A 70 12.19 1.12 -2.00
N PRO A 71 12.14 -0.11 -2.53
CA PRO A 71 11.84 -0.34 -3.92
C PRO A 71 10.59 0.44 -4.29
N GLY A 72 10.70 1.49 -5.09
CA GLY A 72 9.65 2.48 -5.29
C GLY A 72 9.70 3.68 -4.35
N GLY A 73 10.86 4.06 -3.83
CA GLY A 73 11.07 5.12 -2.80
C GLY A 73 10.49 6.52 -3.08
N ARG A 74 9.86 6.72 -4.24
CA ARG A 74 9.04 7.89 -4.55
C ARG A 74 7.56 7.68 -4.21
N ASP A 75 7.12 6.44 -4.03
CA ASP A 75 5.71 6.06 -3.98
C ASP A 75 5.21 5.83 -2.55
N LEU A 76 6.10 5.57 -1.59
CA LEU A 76 5.79 5.59 -0.16
C LEU A 76 6.29 6.90 0.42
N ARG A 77 5.39 7.84 0.66
CA ARG A 77 5.70 9.17 1.18
C ARG A 77 5.14 9.36 2.57
N ILE A 78 5.96 9.92 3.45
CA ILE A 78 5.51 10.38 4.75
C ILE A 78 5.56 11.90 4.74
N SER A 79 4.43 12.50 5.05
CA SER A 79 4.25 13.95 5.11
C SER A 79 3.68 14.38 6.44
N ASP A 80 3.88 15.66 6.77
CA ASP A 80 3.25 16.29 7.92
C ASP A 80 1.74 16.45 7.69
N GLY A 81 0.94 15.92 8.59
CA GLY A 81 -0.52 15.93 8.53
C GLY A 81 -1.18 17.23 9.00
N ASN A 82 -0.52 18.39 8.90
CA ASN A 82 -1.05 19.74 9.21
C ASN A 82 -1.57 19.98 10.65
N LYS A 83 -1.42 19.05 11.57
CA LYS A 83 -1.80 19.24 12.99
C LYS A 83 -0.55 19.34 13.85
N ARG A 84 0.12 20.48 13.76
CA ARG A 84 1.33 20.75 14.51
C ARG A 84 1.05 21.38 15.86
N GLN A 85 1.71 20.84 16.87
CA GLN A 85 2.00 21.50 18.14
C GLN A 85 3.46 21.24 18.49
N PRO A 86 4.11 22.09 19.31
CA PRO A 86 5.48 21.84 19.75
C PRO A 86 5.62 20.42 20.32
N GLY A 87 6.53 19.63 19.77
CA GLY A 87 6.82 18.27 20.23
C GLY A 87 5.75 17.20 19.95
N LYS A 88 4.72 17.49 19.16
CA LYS A 88 3.74 16.49 18.72
C LYS A 88 3.06 16.86 17.42
N GLY A 89 2.54 15.89 16.72
CA GLY A 89 1.85 16.11 15.46
C GLY A 89 1.21 14.85 14.91
N LEU A 90 0.72 14.99 13.69
CA LEU A 90 0.19 13.91 12.88
C LEU A 90 1.10 13.76 11.66
N MET A 91 1.50 12.56 11.35
CA MET A 91 2.14 12.22 10.08
C MET A 91 1.21 11.38 9.23
N THR A 92 1.32 11.54 7.92
CA THR A 92 0.55 10.78 6.94
C THR A 92 1.50 9.96 6.09
N MET A 93 1.32 8.66 6.09
CA MET A 93 1.97 7.74 5.17
C MET A 93 1.07 7.57 3.95
N ASN A 94 1.58 7.90 2.78
CA ASN A 94 0.84 7.81 1.53
C ASN A 94 1.48 6.74 0.64
N THR A 95 0.64 5.90 0.06
CA THR A 95 1.02 5.02 -1.03
C THR A 95 0.36 5.49 -2.33
N THR A 96 0.97 5.17 -3.46
CA THR A 96 0.37 5.34 -4.79
C THR A 96 -0.07 4.00 -5.34
N ILE A 97 -0.80 4.01 -6.45
CA ILE A 97 -1.14 2.79 -7.18
C ILE A 97 0.10 2.07 -7.76
N GLY A 98 1.21 2.78 -7.90
CA GLY A 98 2.51 2.25 -8.34
C GLY A 98 3.38 1.75 -7.20
N THR A 99 3.01 1.97 -5.93
CA THR A 99 3.78 1.47 -4.80
C THR A 99 3.80 -0.06 -4.83
N PRO A 100 4.97 -0.72 -4.88
CA PRO A 100 5.03 -2.17 -4.86
C PRO A 100 4.36 -2.74 -3.62
N THR A 101 3.64 -3.84 -3.79
CA THR A 101 3.16 -4.63 -2.65
C THR A 101 4.33 -5.35 -1.99
N GLY A 102 4.28 -5.49 -0.66
CA GLY A 102 5.35 -6.13 0.10
C GLY A 102 5.51 -5.54 1.48
N THR A 103 6.53 -5.99 2.20
CA THR A 103 6.87 -5.54 3.54
C THR A 103 8.10 -4.65 3.49
N PHE A 104 8.01 -3.49 4.12
CA PHE A 104 9.07 -2.48 4.17
C PHE A 104 9.28 -2.01 5.60
N ASP A 105 10.52 -1.75 5.99
CA ASP A 105 10.82 -1.10 7.25
C ASP A 105 11.05 0.40 7.03
N VAL A 106 10.35 1.21 7.81
CA VAL A 106 10.41 2.67 7.75
C VAL A 106 11.00 3.19 9.06
N ILE A 107 12.05 3.99 8.97
CA ILE A 107 12.67 4.65 10.11
C ILE A 107 12.43 6.14 9.98
N LEU A 108 11.95 6.75 11.06
CA LEU A 108 11.79 8.19 11.16
C LEU A 108 12.90 8.78 12.02
N SER A 109 13.35 9.97 11.67
CA SER A 109 14.26 10.75 12.49
C SER A 109 13.79 12.19 12.62
N THR A 110 14.21 12.83 13.68
CA THR A 110 14.11 14.29 13.84
C THR A 110 15.44 14.85 14.28
N ARG A 111 15.66 16.12 14.04
CA ARG A 111 16.77 16.86 14.65
C ARG A 111 16.24 17.59 15.88
N ALA A 112 16.96 17.45 16.98
CA ALA A 112 16.67 18.13 18.24
C ALA A 112 17.94 18.87 18.71
N GLY A 113 17.83 20.15 19.00
CA GLY A 113 18.95 20.97 19.42
C GLY A 113 18.93 22.36 18.79
N MET A 114 19.98 23.14 19.03
CA MET A 114 20.16 24.46 18.45
C MET A 114 21.58 24.59 17.87
N GLY A 115 21.67 24.88 16.58
CA GLY A 115 22.92 25.16 15.90
C GLY A 115 23.88 23.98 15.85
N MET A 116 25.13 24.16 16.30
CA MET A 116 26.18 23.13 16.24
C MET A 116 25.95 21.94 17.18
N ASN A 117 24.97 22.01 18.07
CA ASN A 117 24.61 20.93 19.00
C ASN A 117 23.36 20.16 18.56
N ASP A 118 23.01 20.22 17.28
CA ASP A 118 21.91 19.43 16.74
C ASP A 118 22.24 17.94 16.82
N GLU A 119 21.32 17.21 17.45
CA GLU A 119 21.36 15.74 17.53
C GLU A 119 20.28 15.15 16.63
N VAL A 120 20.60 14.07 15.93
CA VAL A 120 19.61 13.29 15.18
C VAL A 120 19.07 12.20 16.09
N VAL A 121 17.76 12.26 16.34
CA VAL A 121 17.04 11.29 17.15
C VAL A 121 16.19 10.41 16.25
N TYR A 122 16.27 9.10 16.42
CA TYR A 122 15.54 8.12 15.62
C TYR A 122 14.37 7.52 16.39
N ALA A 123 13.28 7.27 15.71
CA ALA A 123 12.22 6.42 16.21
C ALA A 123 12.53 4.93 15.94
N PRO A 124 11.94 4.01 16.71
CA PRO A 124 11.96 2.60 16.36
C PRO A 124 11.44 2.38 14.92
N ALA A 125 11.98 1.36 14.25
CA ALA A 125 11.52 1.01 12.92
C ALA A 125 10.04 0.60 12.92
N ILE A 126 9.32 1.03 11.88
CA ILE A 126 7.93 0.69 11.63
C ILE A 126 7.89 -0.28 10.47
N THR A 127 7.41 -1.49 10.69
CA THR A 127 7.20 -2.43 9.59
C THR A 127 5.89 -2.09 8.88
N VAL A 128 5.97 -1.83 7.58
CA VAL A 128 4.83 -1.45 6.73
C VAL A 128 4.57 -2.55 5.72
N ASP A 129 3.36 -3.13 5.77
CA ASP A 129 2.86 -4.02 4.73
C ASP A 129 2.02 -3.23 3.74
N VAL A 130 2.51 -3.08 2.53
CA VAL A 130 1.72 -2.56 1.41
C VAL A 130 1.01 -3.72 0.74
N VAL A 131 -0.31 -3.68 0.73
CA VAL A 131 -1.15 -4.76 0.21
C VAL A 131 -2.09 -4.30 -0.89
N GLN A 132 -2.55 -5.23 -1.71
CA GLN A 132 -3.63 -4.93 -2.66
C GLN A 132 -4.94 -4.69 -1.92
N GLY A 133 -5.79 -3.79 -2.43
CA GLY A 133 -7.07 -3.49 -1.81
C GLY A 133 -8.10 -4.60 -1.96
N TYR A 134 -7.98 -5.41 -3.00
CA TYR A 134 -8.86 -6.57 -3.22
C TYR A 134 -8.15 -7.63 -4.06
N ASP A 135 -8.70 -8.83 -4.01
CA ASP A 135 -8.33 -9.98 -4.84
C ASP A 135 -9.59 -10.59 -5.46
N VAL A 136 -9.50 -11.01 -6.71
CA VAL A 136 -10.59 -11.69 -7.41
C VAL A 136 -10.27 -13.17 -7.47
N GLY A 137 -11.08 -13.96 -6.78
CA GLY A 137 -10.94 -15.42 -6.79
C GLY A 137 -11.27 -16.01 -8.17
N SER A 138 -10.61 -17.11 -8.52
CA SER A 138 -10.90 -17.85 -9.74
C SER A 138 -12.38 -18.21 -9.83
N PRO A 139 -13.06 -17.89 -10.95
CA PRO A 139 -14.48 -18.15 -11.08
C PRO A 139 -14.81 -19.64 -11.17
N LYS A 140 -15.99 -19.97 -10.70
CA LYS A 140 -16.70 -21.22 -11.04
C LYS A 140 -17.62 -20.97 -12.21
N GLN A 141 -17.98 -22.03 -12.92
CA GLN A 141 -18.89 -21.97 -14.06
C GLN A 141 -20.11 -22.87 -13.85
N ASP A 142 -21.28 -22.35 -14.23
CA ASP A 142 -22.52 -23.12 -14.36
C ASP A 142 -23.21 -22.70 -15.67
N GLY A 143 -23.29 -23.62 -16.63
CA GLY A 143 -23.68 -23.28 -18.00
C GLY A 143 -22.72 -22.25 -18.63
N LEU A 144 -23.23 -21.10 -19.03
CA LEU A 144 -22.45 -19.95 -19.50
C LEU A 144 -22.34 -18.84 -18.45
N LYS A 145 -22.68 -19.12 -17.20
CA LYS A 145 -22.56 -18.18 -16.09
C LYS A 145 -21.27 -18.43 -15.33
N LEU A 146 -20.45 -17.38 -15.23
CA LEU A 146 -19.26 -17.34 -14.39
C LEU A 146 -19.60 -16.64 -13.07
N PHE A 147 -19.22 -17.22 -11.95
CA PHE A 147 -19.45 -16.61 -10.65
C PHE A 147 -18.27 -16.86 -9.72
N GLY A 148 -18.01 -15.91 -8.86
CA GLY A 148 -16.87 -15.98 -7.95
C GLY A 148 -16.98 -14.99 -6.81
N ILE A 149 -15.88 -14.86 -6.11
CA ILE A 149 -15.78 -14.00 -4.94
C ILE A 149 -14.72 -12.92 -5.15
N ILE A 150 -14.94 -11.77 -4.53
CA ILE A 150 -13.95 -10.73 -4.31
C ILE A 150 -13.59 -10.75 -2.82
N ARG A 151 -12.33 -10.95 -2.51
CA ARG A 151 -11.81 -10.76 -1.16
C ARG A 151 -11.33 -9.33 -1.07
N ARG A 152 -11.83 -8.60 -0.08
CA ARG A 152 -11.45 -7.20 0.15
C ARG A 152 -10.52 -7.12 1.35
N GLU A 153 -9.53 -6.27 1.25
CA GLU A 153 -8.71 -5.90 2.41
C GLU A 153 -9.50 -4.96 3.32
N ASP A 154 -9.27 -5.07 4.62
CA ASP A 154 -9.92 -4.20 5.60
C ASP A 154 -9.68 -2.73 5.27
N GLY A 155 -10.77 -1.96 5.17
CA GLY A 155 -10.75 -0.57 4.75
C GLY A 155 -10.91 -0.33 3.24
N PHE A 156 -10.95 -1.37 2.40
CA PHE A 156 -11.26 -1.24 0.98
C PHE A 156 -12.74 -1.48 0.70
N SER A 157 -13.50 -0.42 0.52
CA SER A 157 -14.96 -0.48 0.28
C SER A 157 -15.37 -0.16 -1.16
N ALA A 158 -14.48 0.40 -1.97
CA ALA A 158 -14.82 0.93 -3.30
C ALA A 158 -15.46 -0.12 -4.23
N PRO A 159 -16.38 0.26 -5.15
CA PRO A 159 -16.92 -0.64 -6.15
C PRO A 159 -15.82 -1.24 -7.03
N VAL A 160 -16.04 -2.46 -7.51
CA VAL A 160 -15.10 -3.16 -8.42
C VAL A 160 -15.84 -3.56 -9.67
N THR A 161 -15.35 -3.12 -10.83
CA THR A 161 -15.86 -3.55 -12.14
C THR A 161 -15.01 -4.69 -12.66
N ILE A 162 -15.63 -5.81 -13.00
CA ILE A 162 -14.99 -6.96 -13.63
C ILE A 162 -15.38 -6.99 -15.10
N THR A 163 -14.38 -6.95 -15.97
CA THR A 163 -14.55 -6.96 -17.43
C THR A 163 -13.88 -8.20 -17.99
N PRO A 164 -14.65 -9.15 -18.58
CA PRO A 164 -14.08 -10.27 -19.30
C PRO A 164 -13.43 -9.83 -20.60
N GLU A 165 -12.24 -10.33 -20.89
CA GLU A 165 -11.48 -10.09 -22.11
C GLU A 165 -10.94 -11.40 -22.68
N ALA A 166 -10.36 -11.34 -23.87
CA ALA A 166 -9.87 -12.51 -24.61
C ALA A 166 -10.97 -13.55 -24.86
N LEU A 167 -12.20 -13.09 -25.13
CA LEU A 167 -13.34 -13.96 -25.41
C LEU A 167 -13.17 -14.69 -26.75
N PRO A 168 -13.59 -15.97 -26.86
CA PRO A 168 -13.61 -16.67 -28.14
C PRO A 168 -14.64 -16.06 -29.11
N LEU A 169 -14.45 -16.30 -30.39
CA LEU A 169 -15.36 -15.80 -31.42
C LEU A 169 -16.81 -16.20 -31.12
N GLY A 170 -17.73 -15.27 -31.32
CA GLY A 170 -19.15 -15.53 -31.10
C GLY A 170 -19.57 -15.62 -29.62
N VAL A 171 -18.69 -15.29 -28.68
CA VAL A 171 -19.01 -15.20 -27.26
C VAL A 171 -19.01 -13.74 -26.80
N THR A 172 -20.02 -13.38 -26.02
CA THR A 172 -20.13 -12.07 -25.35
C THR A 172 -20.35 -12.26 -23.86
N CYS A 173 -19.62 -11.55 -23.07
CA CYS A 173 -19.77 -11.52 -21.61
C CYS A 173 -19.76 -10.03 -21.17
N PRO A 174 -20.88 -9.47 -20.72
CA PRO A 174 -20.93 -8.07 -20.29
C PRO A 174 -20.08 -7.87 -19.03
N PRO A 175 -19.51 -6.67 -18.84
CA PRO A 175 -18.88 -6.33 -17.57
C PRO A 175 -19.91 -6.31 -16.45
N VAL A 176 -19.46 -6.62 -15.24
CA VAL A 176 -20.28 -6.57 -14.02
C VAL A 176 -19.64 -5.64 -13.00
N GLU A 177 -20.45 -4.80 -12.39
CA GLU A 177 -20.05 -3.98 -11.26
C GLU A 177 -20.48 -4.66 -9.95
N VAL A 178 -19.50 -4.87 -9.09
CA VAL A 178 -19.72 -5.30 -7.71
C VAL A 178 -19.74 -4.06 -6.83
N ALA A 179 -20.87 -3.80 -6.21
CA ALA A 179 -21.12 -2.62 -5.39
C ALA A 179 -20.12 -2.51 -4.22
N GLU A 180 -20.13 -1.35 -3.57
CA GLU A 180 -19.36 -1.12 -2.34
C GLU A 180 -19.58 -2.26 -1.33
N ASN A 181 -18.49 -2.74 -0.75
CA ASN A 181 -18.46 -3.87 0.19
C ASN A 181 -19.00 -5.20 -0.36
N GLY A 182 -19.43 -5.27 -1.61
CA GLY A 182 -19.87 -6.51 -2.24
C GLY A 182 -18.72 -7.50 -2.35
N THR A 183 -19.02 -8.79 -2.12
CA THR A 183 -18.03 -9.86 -2.08
C THR A 183 -18.25 -10.95 -3.13
N GLN A 184 -19.31 -10.83 -3.94
CA GLN A 184 -19.65 -11.83 -4.95
C GLN A 184 -19.89 -11.16 -6.30
N TYR A 185 -19.54 -11.87 -7.37
CA TYR A 185 -19.87 -11.47 -8.74
C TYR A 185 -20.46 -12.61 -9.53
N ALA A 186 -21.27 -12.27 -10.52
CA ALA A 186 -21.79 -13.23 -11.51
C ALA A 186 -21.82 -12.55 -12.88
N ILE A 187 -21.24 -13.21 -13.88
CA ILE A 187 -21.17 -12.75 -15.28
C ILE A 187 -21.95 -13.73 -16.13
N GLU A 188 -22.98 -13.26 -16.79
CA GLU A 188 -23.78 -14.08 -17.69
C GLU A 188 -23.28 -13.91 -19.12
N CYS A 189 -22.58 -14.94 -19.62
CA CYS A 189 -22.09 -14.97 -20.98
C CYS A 189 -23.14 -15.51 -21.95
N GLN A 190 -23.03 -15.15 -23.21
CA GLN A 190 -23.84 -15.65 -24.30
C GLN A 190 -22.94 -16.19 -25.39
N ALA A 191 -23.29 -17.31 -25.99
CA ALA A 191 -22.57 -17.90 -27.09
C ALA A 191 -23.49 -18.01 -28.32
N SER A 192 -23.03 -17.51 -29.46
CA SER A 192 -23.73 -17.70 -30.72
C SER A 192 -23.52 -19.14 -31.22
N LYS A 193 -24.25 -19.52 -32.29
CA LYS A 193 -24.09 -20.83 -32.93
C LYS A 193 -22.70 -21.04 -33.55
N GLU A 194 -21.97 -19.98 -33.77
CA GLU A 194 -20.63 -19.99 -34.36
C GLU A 194 -19.52 -20.10 -33.27
N ALA A 195 -19.91 -20.02 -32.00
CA ALA A 195 -18.95 -20.12 -30.92
C ALA A 195 -18.31 -21.52 -30.89
N PRO A 196 -16.97 -21.64 -30.88
CA PRO A 196 -16.29 -22.90 -30.84
C PRO A 196 -16.57 -23.64 -29.54
N ALA A 197 -17.06 -24.87 -29.63
CA ALA A 197 -17.25 -25.72 -28.45
C ALA A 197 -15.89 -26.09 -27.86
N GLY A 198 -15.83 -26.22 -26.53
CA GLY A 198 -14.60 -26.58 -25.83
C GLY A 198 -14.32 -25.71 -24.60
N GLU A 199 -13.13 -25.89 -24.07
CA GLU A 199 -12.62 -25.08 -22.94
C GLU A 199 -11.72 -23.95 -23.49
N HIS A 200 -12.01 -22.72 -23.12
CA HIS A 200 -11.28 -21.52 -23.52
C HIS A 200 -10.77 -20.79 -22.29
N VAL A 201 -9.55 -20.28 -22.36
CA VAL A 201 -9.00 -19.39 -21.31
C VAL A 201 -9.37 -17.97 -21.67
N ILE A 202 -10.04 -17.29 -20.74
CA ILE A 202 -10.38 -15.88 -20.83
C ILE A 202 -9.71 -15.12 -19.68
N LEU A 203 -9.65 -13.80 -19.79
CA LEU A 203 -9.08 -12.94 -18.77
C LEU A 203 -10.18 -12.12 -18.07
N LEU A 204 -10.19 -12.11 -16.76
CA LEU A 204 -11.04 -11.23 -15.98
C LEU A 204 -10.20 -10.03 -15.50
N ASN A 205 -10.42 -8.88 -16.10
CA ASN A 205 -9.82 -7.63 -15.67
C ASN A 205 -10.68 -7.00 -14.59
N ALA A 206 -10.11 -6.74 -13.43
CA ALA A 206 -10.81 -6.10 -12.34
C ALA A 206 -10.23 -4.70 -12.09
N ALA A 207 -11.12 -3.72 -12.05
CA ALA A 207 -10.78 -2.32 -11.84
C ALA A 207 -11.70 -1.67 -10.81
N SER A 208 -11.15 -0.74 -10.06
CA SER A 208 -11.87 0.12 -9.12
C SER A 208 -11.46 1.57 -9.33
N ILE A 209 -12.18 2.49 -8.70
CA ILE A 209 -11.83 3.90 -8.70
C ILE A 209 -11.63 4.32 -7.25
N LEU A 210 -10.40 4.67 -6.90
CA LEU A 210 -10.07 5.16 -5.56
C LEU A 210 -10.28 6.68 -5.47
N PRO A 211 -10.89 7.16 -4.39
CA PRO A 211 -10.91 8.58 -4.09
C PRO A 211 -9.49 9.01 -3.69
N GLN A 212 -8.87 9.89 -4.45
CA GLN A 212 -7.53 10.40 -4.16
C GLN A 212 -7.60 11.85 -3.69
N GLY A 213 -8.12 12.10 -2.47
CA GLY A 213 -8.19 13.41 -1.85
C GLY A 213 -8.72 14.50 -2.79
N GLU A 214 -8.11 15.68 -2.79
CA GLU A 214 -8.50 16.82 -3.65
C GLU A 214 -8.16 16.63 -5.15
N LYS A 215 -7.39 15.61 -5.52
CA LYS A 215 -6.87 15.41 -6.88
C LYS A 215 -7.73 14.53 -7.79
N GLY A 216 -8.89 14.08 -7.31
CA GLY A 216 -9.83 13.34 -8.16
C GLY A 216 -9.81 11.83 -7.99
N LYS A 217 -10.35 11.15 -8.99
CA LYS A 217 -10.53 9.68 -9.01
C LYS A 217 -9.37 9.03 -9.75
N VAL A 218 -8.73 8.04 -9.15
CA VAL A 218 -7.63 7.29 -9.76
C VAL A 218 -8.07 5.86 -10.04
N PRO A 219 -7.91 5.36 -11.28
CA PRO A 219 -8.19 3.96 -11.58
C PRO A 219 -7.20 3.06 -10.87
N TYR A 220 -7.70 2.06 -10.17
CA TYR A 220 -6.94 1.05 -9.45
C TYR A 220 -7.23 -0.31 -10.09
N LYS A 221 -6.21 -0.95 -10.63
CA LYS A 221 -6.31 -2.24 -11.31
C LYS A 221 -5.39 -3.24 -10.65
N ILE A 222 -5.85 -4.47 -10.55
CA ILE A 222 -5.02 -5.63 -10.18
C ILE A 222 -4.63 -6.41 -11.43
N ALA A 223 -3.72 -7.36 -11.29
CA ALA A 223 -3.38 -8.26 -12.38
C ALA A 223 -4.62 -9.03 -12.85
N PRO A 224 -4.79 -9.27 -14.17
CA PRO A 224 -5.89 -10.05 -14.69
C PRO A 224 -5.91 -11.47 -14.10
N VAL A 225 -7.10 -12.00 -13.87
CA VAL A 225 -7.30 -13.36 -13.39
C VAL A 225 -7.69 -14.25 -14.57
N GLU A 226 -6.95 -15.32 -14.77
CA GLU A 226 -7.33 -16.33 -15.78
C GLU A 226 -8.57 -17.11 -15.33
N ALA A 227 -9.49 -17.28 -16.24
CA ALA A 227 -10.71 -18.03 -16.06
C ALA A 227 -10.92 -19.02 -17.19
N LYS A 228 -11.47 -20.18 -16.88
CA LYS A 228 -11.85 -21.17 -17.86
C LYS A 228 -13.32 -21.02 -18.21
N LEU A 229 -13.61 -20.85 -19.49
CA LEU A 229 -14.97 -20.81 -20.03
C LEU A 229 -15.19 -22.03 -20.92
N ARG A 230 -16.09 -22.92 -20.50
CA ARG A 230 -16.47 -24.10 -21.25
C ARG A 230 -17.76 -23.84 -22.02
N ILE A 231 -17.69 -24.00 -23.34
CA ILE A 231 -18.83 -23.87 -24.25
C ILE A 231 -19.27 -25.27 -24.64
N GLY A 232 -20.49 -25.63 -24.25
CA GLY A 232 -21.13 -26.87 -24.66
C GLY A 232 -21.58 -26.81 -26.15
N LYS A 233 -21.78 -27.96 -26.77
CA LYS A 233 -22.49 -28.05 -28.04
C LYS A 233 -23.98 -28.07 -27.80
#